data_4cf796d99f514abf5e99aede8fd3dd33
#
_entry.id   4cf796d99f514abf5e99aede8fd3dd33
#
_cell.length_a   1.000
_cell.length_b   1.000
_cell.length_c   1.000
_cell.angle_alpha   90.00
_cell.angle_beta   90.00
_cell.angle_gamma   90.00
#
_symmetry.space_group_name_H-M   'P 1'
#
loop_
_entity.id
_entity.type
_entity.pdbx_description
1 polymer ?
#
loop_
_entity_poly.entity_id
_entity_poly.type
_entity_poly.pdbx_seq_one_letter_code
_entity_poly.pdbx_strand_id
1 'polypeptide(L)'
;MAAVMDTGFASSPSMACEADWMGLKVNLFAFDFDGTCTQKDTTSLLYKASERYRSSTHAEMKIIDERWIEIGTIYWKGHQETVSRSMALHTDPNSLPYFNERGLRSFLQEVNKYNMAMIKKVEASEILKGISKEGIKEIAKEVKLSPGCLNVLNHINLPLHLISVNWCQELIQANLDHLRHVNIFANSFPLEGELSSGHVGKKVTSPFDKETIFQDLVHKLSTDSSNGISVFVGDSIGDILAMLKADVGIVVGKSHTLRKVAKAFGIKLLPLQEIQKLTGNGCQEFATPKERGILFEAPSWNEIGFTLFGTRYIPNKF
;
A
#
# COMPACT_ATOMS: atom_id res chain seq x y z
N MET A 1 -9.27 -21.79 -63.79
CA MET A 1 -10.11 -21.00 -62.89
C MET A 1 -10.32 -21.78 -61.62
N ALA A 2 -9.51 -21.46 -60.58
CA ALA A 2 -9.63 -22.04 -59.26
C ALA A 2 -9.76 -20.87 -58.28
N ALA A 3 -10.91 -20.76 -57.64
CA ALA A 3 -11.22 -19.74 -56.68
C ALA A 3 -10.52 -20.07 -55.34
N VAL A 4 -9.70 -19.17 -54.87
CA VAL A 4 -9.08 -19.21 -53.54
C VAL A 4 -10.14 -18.66 -52.57
N MET A 5 -10.64 -19.50 -51.66
CA MET A 5 -11.44 -19.06 -50.53
C MET A 5 -10.53 -18.51 -49.44
N ASP A 6 -10.67 -17.23 -49.21
CA ASP A 6 -10.01 -16.50 -48.13
C ASP A 6 -10.83 -16.75 -46.81
N THR A 7 -10.29 -17.59 -45.94
CA THR A 7 -10.84 -17.81 -44.60
C THR A 7 -10.24 -16.77 -43.64
N GLY A 8 -10.89 -15.60 -43.63
CA GLY A 8 -10.61 -14.59 -42.60
C GLY A 8 -10.95 -15.10 -41.20
N PHE A 9 -9.91 -15.46 -40.43
CA PHE A 9 -10.04 -15.61 -39.00
C PHE A 9 -10.28 -14.22 -38.38
N ALA A 10 -11.52 -13.91 -38.11
CA ALA A 10 -11.90 -12.80 -37.27
C ALA A 10 -11.43 -13.12 -35.85
N SER A 11 -10.35 -12.46 -35.44
CA SER A 11 -9.94 -12.40 -34.04
C SER A 11 -11.06 -11.73 -33.24
N SER A 12 -11.77 -12.51 -32.43
CA SER A 12 -12.73 -12.01 -31.46
C SER A 12 -12.00 -11.00 -30.57
N PRO A 13 -12.57 -9.79 -30.33
CA PRO A 13 -12.02 -8.89 -29.33
C PRO A 13 -12.10 -9.61 -27.98
N SER A 14 -10.96 -9.73 -27.29
CA SER A 14 -10.91 -10.17 -25.91
C SER A 14 -11.87 -9.26 -25.14
N MET A 15 -12.95 -9.81 -24.61
CA MET A 15 -13.83 -9.09 -23.69
C MET A 15 -12.98 -8.67 -22.49
N ALA A 16 -12.50 -7.42 -22.51
CA ALA A 16 -11.91 -6.78 -21.37
C ALA A 16 -12.95 -6.81 -20.26
N CYS A 17 -12.71 -7.61 -19.23
CA CYS A 17 -13.62 -7.73 -18.10
C CYS A 17 -13.48 -6.46 -17.27
N GLU A 18 -14.42 -5.53 -17.36
CA GLU A 18 -14.53 -4.41 -16.44
C GLU A 18 -14.64 -5.00 -15.02
N ALA A 19 -13.91 -4.41 -14.07
CA ALA A 19 -13.98 -4.81 -12.67
C ALA A 19 -15.34 -4.33 -12.12
N ASP A 20 -16.33 -5.19 -12.26
CA ASP A 20 -17.69 -4.92 -11.83
C ASP A 20 -17.82 -5.46 -10.41
N TRP A 21 -17.63 -4.59 -9.45
CA TRP A 21 -17.78 -4.95 -8.05
C TRP A 21 -19.27 -4.99 -7.71
N MET A 22 -19.87 -6.18 -7.85
CA MET A 22 -21.29 -6.40 -7.50
C MET A 22 -22.27 -5.41 -8.13
N GLY A 23 -22.01 -5.00 -9.38
CA GLY A 23 -22.74 -3.96 -10.08
C GLY A 23 -22.21 -2.54 -9.85
N LEU A 24 -21.12 -2.37 -9.07
CA LEU A 24 -20.43 -1.10 -8.93
C LEU A 24 -19.17 -1.08 -9.80
N LYS A 25 -19.08 -0.14 -10.70
CA LYS A 25 -17.90 0.06 -11.53
C LYS A 25 -16.77 0.63 -10.68
N VAL A 26 -15.62 -0.05 -10.61
CA VAL A 26 -14.41 0.51 -10.00
C VAL A 26 -13.70 1.39 -11.03
N ASN A 27 -13.44 2.64 -10.68
CA ASN A 27 -12.74 3.60 -11.54
C ASN A 27 -11.33 3.87 -11.08
N LEU A 28 -11.04 3.71 -9.80
CA LEU A 28 -9.73 3.92 -9.20
C LEU A 28 -9.39 2.77 -8.27
N PHE A 29 -8.25 2.13 -8.50
CA PHE A 29 -7.70 1.13 -7.59
C PHE A 29 -6.29 1.53 -7.14
N ALA A 30 -6.16 1.84 -5.86
CA ALA A 30 -4.88 2.19 -5.23
C ALA A 30 -4.55 1.23 -4.09
N PHE A 31 -3.26 1.05 -3.83
CA PHE A 31 -2.79 0.11 -2.80
C PHE A 31 -1.40 0.48 -2.29
N ASP A 32 -1.06 0.01 -1.08
CA ASP A 32 0.28 0.12 -0.51
C ASP A 32 1.15 -1.09 -0.90
N PHE A 33 2.45 -1.01 -0.60
CA PHE A 33 3.43 -2.06 -0.91
C PHE A 33 3.75 -2.93 0.30
N ASP A 34 4.44 -2.37 1.30
CA ASP A 34 4.96 -3.11 2.45
C ASP A 34 3.84 -3.57 3.39
N GLY A 35 3.79 -4.89 3.70
CA GLY A 35 2.72 -5.47 4.52
C GLY A 35 1.38 -5.63 3.78
N THR A 36 1.22 -5.00 2.63
CA THR A 36 0.06 -5.08 1.74
C THR A 36 0.34 -6.02 0.58
N CYS A 37 1.14 -5.59 -0.41
CA CYS A 37 1.59 -6.46 -1.51
C CYS A 37 2.66 -7.45 -1.06
N THR A 38 3.46 -7.11 -0.08
CA THR A 38 4.49 -7.97 0.50
C THR A 38 4.06 -8.58 1.82
N GLN A 39 4.65 -9.71 2.18
CA GLN A 39 4.38 -10.37 3.46
C GLN A 39 5.00 -9.65 4.66
N LYS A 40 6.03 -8.82 4.42
CA LYS A 40 6.80 -8.10 5.44
C LYS A 40 7.27 -6.76 4.88
N ASP A 41 7.62 -5.86 5.77
CA ASP A 41 8.34 -4.62 5.45
C ASP A 41 9.67 -4.93 4.75
N THR A 42 9.87 -4.35 3.57
CA THR A 42 11.07 -4.55 2.75
C THR A 42 12.17 -3.52 2.99
N THR A 43 11.89 -2.47 3.73
CA THR A 43 12.89 -1.45 4.13
C THR A 43 14.09 -2.09 4.83
N SER A 44 13.82 -3.19 5.56
CA SER A 44 14.85 -3.97 6.24
C SER A 44 15.86 -4.68 5.31
N LEU A 45 15.62 -4.71 4.02
CA LEU A 45 16.54 -5.30 3.04
C LEU A 45 17.48 -4.26 2.42
N LEU A 46 17.12 -2.97 2.46
CA LEU A 46 17.75 -1.93 1.63
C LEU A 46 19.27 -1.76 1.87
N TYR A 47 19.72 -1.81 3.12
CA TYR A 47 21.15 -1.66 3.42
C TYR A 47 22.03 -2.75 2.79
N LYS A 48 21.48 -3.95 2.52
CA LYS A 48 22.16 -5.05 1.87
C LYS A 48 22.44 -4.79 0.39
N ALA A 49 21.73 -3.85 -0.22
CA ALA A 49 21.95 -3.45 -1.60
C ALA A 49 23.15 -2.51 -1.79
N SER A 50 23.81 -2.06 -0.71
CA SER A 50 24.97 -1.19 -0.80
C SER A 50 26.20 -1.96 -1.27
N GLU A 51 27.04 -1.31 -2.08
CA GLU A 51 28.31 -1.87 -2.53
C GLU A 51 29.24 -2.21 -1.36
N ARG A 52 29.19 -1.39 -0.30
CA ARG A 52 29.95 -1.66 0.94
C ARG A 52 29.53 -3.00 1.55
N TYR A 53 28.24 -3.30 1.68
CA TYR A 53 27.78 -4.57 2.22
C TYR A 53 28.18 -5.74 1.32
N ARG A 54 27.97 -5.61 0.02
CA ARG A 54 28.21 -6.66 -0.97
C ARG A 54 29.70 -7.00 -1.14
N SER A 55 30.60 -6.03 -0.95
CA SER A 55 32.05 -6.24 -0.99
C SER A 55 32.70 -6.58 0.37
N SER A 56 31.92 -6.57 1.44
CA SER A 56 32.40 -6.84 2.80
C SER A 56 32.74 -8.32 3.03
N THR A 57 33.68 -8.57 3.90
CA THR A 57 33.92 -9.90 4.47
C THR A 57 32.74 -10.30 5.38
N HIS A 58 32.64 -11.59 5.69
CA HIS A 58 31.57 -12.07 6.57
C HIS A 58 31.57 -11.40 7.96
N ALA A 59 32.75 -11.09 8.51
CA ALA A 59 32.85 -10.38 9.77
C ALA A 59 32.36 -8.93 9.70
N GLU A 60 32.68 -8.21 8.62
CA GLU A 60 32.20 -6.84 8.38
C GLU A 60 30.68 -6.80 8.11
N MET A 61 30.16 -7.75 7.35
CA MET A 61 28.70 -7.88 7.14
C MET A 61 27.98 -8.01 8.49
N LYS A 62 28.50 -8.84 9.40
CA LYS A 62 27.91 -9.02 10.73
C LYS A 62 27.84 -7.70 11.51
N ILE A 63 28.88 -6.87 11.45
CA ILE A 63 28.90 -5.55 12.12
C ILE A 63 27.84 -4.62 11.50
N ILE A 64 27.67 -4.64 10.18
CA ILE A 64 26.64 -3.84 9.49
C ILE A 64 25.24 -4.32 9.88
N ASP A 65 25.03 -5.64 9.92
CA ASP A 65 23.77 -6.25 10.34
C ASP A 65 23.41 -5.86 11.78
N GLU A 66 24.36 -5.98 12.71
CA GLU A 66 24.18 -5.60 14.13
C GLU A 66 23.81 -4.13 14.27
N ARG A 67 24.46 -3.24 13.53
CA ARG A 67 24.13 -1.81 13.50
C ARG A 67 22.73 -1.53 12.97
N TRP A 68 22.31 -2.24 11.92
CA TRP A 68 20.96 -2.12 11.39
C TRP A 68 19.91 -2.61 12.38
N ILE A 69 20.16 -3.75 13.03
CA ILE A 69 19.30 -4.32 14.07
C ILE A 69 19.17 -3.36 15.27
N GLU A 70 20.26 -2.71 15.68
CA GLU A 70 20.22 -1.70 16.75
C GLU A 70 19.29 -0.52 16.37
N ILE A 71 19.46 0.04 15.17
CA ILE A 71 18.60 1.13 14.66
C ILE A 71 17.14 0.68 14.63
N GLY A 72 16.86 -0.52 14.10
CA GLY A 72 15.53 -1.10 14.06
C GLY A 72 14.91 -1.29 15.44
N THR A 73 15.71 -1.74 16.42
CA THR A 73 15.26 -1.93 17.80
C THR A 73 14.86 -0.60 18.45
N ILE A 74 15.68 0.44 18.26
CA ILE A 74 15.38 1.80 18.73
C ILE A 74 14.10 2.31 18.07
N TYR A 75 13.95 2.11 16.74
CA TYR A 75 12.76 2.50 16.01
C TYR A 75 11.49 1.84 16.56
N TRP A 76 11.48 0.51 16.66
CA TRP A 76 10.30 -0.23 17.09
C TRP A 76 9.86 0.12 18.50
N LYS A 77 10.82 0.19 19.44
CA LYS A 77 10.53 0.56 20.83
C LYS A 77 9.92 1.97 20.91
N GLY A 78 10.58 2.95 20.34
CA GLY A 78 10.10 4.34 20.41
C GLY A 78 8.82 4.57 19.58
N HIS A 79 8.62 3.82 18.48
CA HIS A 79 7.37 3.86 17.71
C HIS A 79 6.20 3.35 18.55
N GLN A 80 6.34 2.21 19.23
CA GLN A 80 5.30 1.65 20.10
C GLN A 80 4.97 2.58 21.27
N GLU A 81 6.00 3.18 21.90
CA GLU A 81 5.82 4.17 22.96
C GLU A 81 5.09 5.41 22.44
N THR A 82 5.48 5.91 21.26
CA THR A 82 4.85 7.08 20.62
C THR A 82 3.40 6.80 20.28
N VAL A 83 3.10 5.66 19.66
CA VAL A 83 1.73 5.24 19.35
C VAL A 83 0.89 5.17 20.62
N SER A 84 1.39 4.54 21.68
CA SER A 84 0.63 4.38 22.93
C SER A 84 0.37 5.72 23.63
N ARG A 85 1.40 6.56 23.75
CA ARG A 85 1.31 7.89 24.35
C ARG A 85 0.40 8.82 23.56
N SER A 86 0.59 8.91 22.25
CA SER A 86 -0.17 9.80 21.38
C SER A 86 -1.63 9.37 21.30
N MET A 87 -1.89 8.07 21.30
CA MET A 87 -3.27 7.56 21.35
C MET A 87 -3.97 7.99 22.66
N ALA A 88 -3.31 7.81 23.81
CA ALA A 88 -3.88 8.24 25.11
C ALA A 88 -4.12 9.75 25.17
N LEU A 89 -3.29 10.56 24.49
CA LEU A 89 -3.42 12.03 24.49
C LEU A 89 -4.59 12.51 23.62
N HIS A 90 -4.91 11.81 22.53
CA HIS A 90 -5.88 12.26 21.53
C HIS A 90 -7.20 11.48 21.53
N THR A 91 -7.37 10.52 22.44
CA THR A 91 -8.63 9.83 22.67
C THR A 91 -9.25 10.30 23.98
N ASP A 92 -10.58 10.51 23.97
CA ASP A 92 -11.34 10.74 25.20
C ASP A 92 -11.96 9.41 25.64
N PRO A 93 -11.57 8.86 26.81
CA PRO A 93 -12.13 7.60 27.32
C PRO A 93 -13.64 7.66 27.55
N ASN A 94 -14.20 8.86 27.71
CA ASN A 94 -15.62 9.09 27.97
C ASN A 94 -16.39 9.48 26.69
N SER A 95 -15.72 9.63 25.54
CA SER A 95 -16.42 9.92 24.30
C SER A 95 -17.21 8.70 23.82
N LEU A 96 -18.44 8.96 23.38
CA LEU A 96 -19.24 7.95 22.67
C LEU A 96 -18.45 7.45 21.44
N PRO A 97 -18.71 6.23 20.94
CA PRO A 97 -17.95 5.59 19.87
C PRO A 97 -18.25 6.23 18.50
N TYR A 98 -18.14 7.55 18.39
CA TYR A 98 -18.22 8.26 17.13
C TYR A 98 -16.84 8.43 16.54
N PHE A 99 -16.77 8.43 15.20
CA PHE A 99 -15.54 8.66 14.48
C PHE A 99 -14.94 10.03 14.84
N ASN A 100 -13.73 10.01 15.40
CA ASN A 100 -12.98 11.19 15.80
C ASN A 100 -11.86 11.48 14.80
N GLU A 101 -12.20 12.07 13.65
CA GLU A 101 -11.21 12.40 12.62
C GLU A 101 -10.14 13.39 13.13
N ARG A 102 -10.54 14.40 13.91
CA ARG A 102 -9.59 15.40 14.44
C ARG A 102 -8.56 14.77 15.38
N GLY A 103 -9.00 13.91 16.28
CA GLY A 103 -8.10 13.18 17.20
C GLY A 103 -7.18 12.24 16.44
N LEU A 104 -7.72 11.50 15.45
CA LEU A 104 -6.93 10.63 14.58
C LEU A 104 -5.82 11.40 13.85
N ARG A 105 -6.14 12.56 13.27
CA ARG A 105 -5.15 13.38 12.55
C ARG A 105 -4.05 13.88 13.49
N SER A 106 -4.40 14.36 14.69
CA SER A 106 -3.42 14.80 15.68
C SER A 106 -2.52 13.65 16.13
N PHE A 107 -3.10 12.47 16.38
CA PHE A 107 -2.37 11.25 16.68
C PHE A 107 -1.37 10.89 15.57
N LEU A 108 -1.82 10.84 14.32
CA LEU A 108 -0.97 10.49 13.17
C LEU A 108 0.15 11.51 12.95
N GLN A 109 -0.10 12.79 13.25
CA GLN A 109 0.91 13.85 13.16
C GLN A 109 2.05 13.63 14.16
N GLU A 110 1.74 13.23 15.40
CA GLU A 110 2.76 12.91 16.41
C GLU A 110 3.57 11.66 16.03
N VAL A 111 2.91 10.61 15.55
CA VAL A 111 3.60 9.40 15.07
C VAL A 111 4.51 9.74 13.88
N ASN A 112 4.03 10.59 12.95
CA ASN A 112 4.84 10.99 11.80
C ASN A 112 6.08 11.80 12.20
N LYS A 113 5.98 12.70 13.18
CA LYS A 113 7.15 13.43 13.71
C LYS A 113 8.23 12.46 14.20
N TYR A 114 7.83 11.40 14.89
CA TYR A 114 8.77 10.35 15.32
C TYR A 114 9.40 9.63 14.14
N ASN A 115 8.60 9.19 13.16
CA ASN A 115 9.09 8.50 11.97
C ASN A 115 10.10 9.37 11.20
N MET A 116 9.82 10.66 11.03
CA MET A 116 10.73 11.60 10.37
C MET A 116 12.05 11.80 11.12
N ALA A 117 12.03 11.81 12.45
CA ALA A 117 13.24 11.87 13.27
C ALA A 117 14.08 10.59 13.09
N MET A 118 13.45 9.43 12.96
CA MET A 118 14.13 8.16 12.72
C MET A 118 14.74 8.06 11.32
N ILE A 119 14.06 8.58 10.29
CA ILE A 119 14.65 8.69 8.94
C ILE A 119 15.95 9.49 8.99
N LYS A 120 15.95 10.66 9.65
CA LYS A 120 17.18 11.46 9.83
C LYS A 120 18.29 10.69 10.55
N LYS A 121 17.94 9.85 11.53
CA LYS A 121 18.91 9.01 12.24
C LYS A 121 19.52 7.93 11.32
N VAL A 122 18.71 7.32 10.46
CA VAL A 122 19.18 6.38 9.44
C VAL A 122 20.07 7.09 8.43
N GLU A 123 19.68 8.25 7.92
CA GLU A 123 20.52 9.06 7.02
C GLU A 123 21.88 9.40 7.64
N ALA A 124 21.89 9.86 8.90
CA ALA A 124 23.13 10.18 9.64
C ALA A 124 24.02 8.96 9.91
N SER A 125 23.47 7.75 9.84
CA SER A 125 24.26 6.51 10.00
C SER A 125 25.01 6.12 8.73
N GLU A 126 24.71 6.72 7.59
CA GLU A 126 25.22 6.40 6.26
C GLU A 126 25.03 4.92 5.83
N ILE A 127 24.18 4.16 6.53
CA ILE A 127 23.99 2.73 6.26
C ILE A 127 23.32 2.46 4.91
N LEU A 128 22.61 3.45 4.36
CA LEU A 128 21.99 3.41 3.04
C LEU A 128 22.85 4.03 1.93
N LYS A 129 24.10 4.44 2.26
CA LYS A 129 25.02 4.99 1.27
C LYS A 129 25.59 3.89 0.38
N GLY A 130 25.74 4.20 -0.91
CA GLY A 130 26.37 3.28 -1.86
C GLY A 130 25.45 2.15 -2.34
N ILE A 131 24.13 2.27 -2.22
CA ILE A 131 23.19 1.33 -2.83
C ILE A 131 23.27 1.44 -4.34
N SER A 132 23.47 0.30 -5.02
CA SER A 132 23.55 0.20 -6.46
C SER A 132 22.29 -0.41 -7.08
N LYS A 133 22.06 -0.18 -8.37
CA LYS A 133 20.96 -0.81 -9.12
C LYS A 133 21.05 -2.34 -9.10
N GLU A 134 22.25 -2.88 -9.20
CA GLU A 134 22.52 -4.31 -9.11
C GLU A 134 22.18 -4.85 -7.73
N GLY A 135 22.57 -4.13 -6.67
CA GLY A 135 22.21 -4.48 -5.30
C GLY A 135 20.69 -4.52 -5.09
N ILE A 136 19.97 -3.53 -5.63
CA ILE A 136 18.49 -3.52 -5.57
C ILE A 136 17.91 -4.75 -6.28
N LYS A 137 18.41 -5.13 -7.47
CA LYS A 137 17.94 -6.33 -8.17
C LYS A 137 18.18 -7.61 -7.38
N GLU A 138 19.30 -7.71 -6.66
CA GLU A 138 19.58 -8.88 -5.83
C GLU A 138 18.63 -8.98 -4.64
N ILE A 139 18.45 -7.89 -3.87
CA ILE A 139 17.53 -7.91 -2.72
C ILE A 139 16.06 -8.05 -3.14
N ALA A 140 15.68 -7.61 -4.35
CA ALA A 140 14.34 -7.81 -4.88
C ALA A 140 13.94 -9.29 -4.95
N LYS A 141 14.90 -10.19 -5.18
CA LYS A 141 14.67 -11.65 -5.17
C LYS A 141 14.32 -12.21 -3.79
N GLU A 142 14.67 -11.49 -2.72
CA GLU A 142 14.35 -11.89 -1.35
C GLU A 142 12.93 -11.46 -0.93
N VAL A 143 12.31 -10.56 -1.68
CA VAL A 143 10.97 -10.04 -1.37
C VAL A 143 9.93 -11.12 -1.61
N LYS A 144 9.12 -11.38 -0.59
CA LYS A 144 8.01 -12.32 -0.69
C LYS A 144 6.71 -11.56 -0.81
N LEU A 145 6.06 -11.69 -1.95
CA LEU A 145 4.74 -11.10 -2.17
C LEU A 145 3.66 -11.85 -1.40
N SER A 146 2.61 -11.14 -1.02
CA SER A 146 1.46 -11.71 -0.32
C SER A 146 0.69 -12.65 -1.25
N PRO A 147 0.29 -13.85 -0.76
CA PRO A 147 -0.46 -14.80 -1.56
C PRO A 147 -1.72 -14.18 -2.17
N GLY A 148 -1.89 -14.37 -3.48
CA GLY A 148 -3.04 -13.84 -4.23
C GLY A 148 -2.90 -12.38 -4.69
N CYS A 149 -1.93 -11.60 -4.16
CA CYS A 149 -1.77 -10.19 -4.52
C CYS A 149 -1.64 -9.99 -6.03
N LEU A 150 -0.61 -10.56 -6.63
CA LEU A 150 -0.39 -10.44 -8.09
C LEU A 150 -1.55 -10.99 -8.92
N ASN A 151 -2.17 -12.08 -8.45
CA ASN A 151 -3.29 -12.66 -9.15
C ASN A 151 -4.47 -11.69 -9.20
N VAL A 152 -4.80 -11.03 -8.09
CA VAL A 152 -5.84 -10.01 -8.04
C VAL A 152 -5.49 -8.82 -8.91
N LEU A 153 -4.27 -8.27 -8.76
CA LEU A 153 -3.83 -7.09 -9.51
C LEU A 153 -3.82 -7.32 -11.02
N ASN A 154 -3.46 -8.52 -11.49
CA ASN A 154 -3.50 -8.89 -12.90
C ASN A 154 -4.93 -9.02 -13.47
N HIS A 155 -5.94 -9.23 -12.62
CA HIS A 155 -7.35 -9.25 -13.06
C HIS A 155 -7.98 -7.86 -13.19
N ILE A 156 -7.30 -6.83 -12.67
CA ILE A 156 -7.80 -5.45 -12.70
C ILE A 156 -7.41 -4.80 -14.04
N ASN A 157 -8.40 -4.46 -14.87
CA ASN A 157 -8.22 -3.85 -16.19
C ASN A 157 -8.28 -2.32 -16.14
N LEU A 158 -7.71 -1.71 -15.12
CA LEU A 158 -7.52 -0.26 -15.03
C LEU A 158 -6.09 0.07 -14.63
N PRO A 159 -5.66 1.33 -14.82
CA PRO A 159 -4.39 1.80 -14.28
C PRO A 159 -4.35 1.57 -12.76
N LEU A 160 -3.31 0.86 -12.31
CA LEU A 160 -3.06 0.59 -10.91
C LEU A 160 -2.24 1.72 -10.30
N HIS A 161 -2.53 2.10 -9.06
CA HIS A 161 -1.82 3.16 -8.36
C HIS A 161 -1.24 2.62 -7.05
N LEU A 162 0.09 2.53 -6.97
CA LEU A 162 0.78 2.14 -5.76
C LEU A 162 1.26 3.41 -5.04
N ILE A 163 0.88 3.57 -3.76
CA ILE A 163 1.24 4.73 -2.93
C ILE A 163 1.90 4.22 -1.65
N SER A 164 3.23 4.33 -1.55
CA SER A 164 4.01 3.73 -0.46
C SER A 164 5.01 4.69 0.17
N VAL A 165 5.21 4.56 1.47
CA VAL A 165 6.28 5.26 2.22
C VAL A 165 7.63 4.55 2.07
N ASN A 166 7.72 3.46 1.33
CA ASN A 166 8.97 2.76 1.06
C ASN A 166 10.04 3.72 0.50
N TRP A 167 11.29 3.52 0.86
CA TRP A 167 12.38 4.43 0.52
C TRP A 167 12.99 4.17 -0.86
N CYS A 168 12.62 3.08 -1.52
CA CYS A 168 13.21 2.66 -2.79
C CYS A 168 12.15 2.27 -3.82
N GLN A 169 11.77 3.22 -4.67
CA GLN A 169 10.84 3.01 -5.77
C GLN A 169 11.34 1.92 -6.73
N GLU A 170 12.65 1.82 -6.91
CA GLU A 170 13.29 0.84 -7.81
C GLU A 170 13.09 -0.60 -7.29
N LEU A 171 13.08 -0.80 -5.97
CA LEU A 171 12.77 -2.10 -5.36
C LEU A 171 11.31 -2.50 -5.62
N ILE A 172 10.39 -1.55 -5.47
CA ILE A 172 8.97 -1.77 -5.78
C ILE A 172 8.81 -2.13 -7.25
N GLN A 173 9.42 -1.34 -8.14
CA GLN A 173 9.36 -1.56 -9.59
C GLN A 173 9.87 -2.96 -9.97
N ALA A 174 11.01 -3.39 -9.41
CA ALA A 174 11.60 -4.70 -9.69
C ALA A 174 10.70 -5.89 -9.27
N ASN A 175 9.82 -5.69 -8.30
CA ASN A 175 8.87 -6.72 -7.84
C ASN A 175 7.54 -6.72 -8.60
N LEU A 176 7.22 -5.62 -9.30
CA LEU A 176 5.94 -5.43 -9.98
C LEU A 176 6.10 -5.19 -11.50
N ASP A 177 7.27 -5.42 -12.07
CA ASP A 177 7.59 -5.16 -13.47
C ASP A 177 6.74 -5.96 -14.48
N HIS A 178 6.19 -7.09 -14.04
CA HIS A 178 5.27 -7.92 -14.81
C HIS A 178 3.80 -7.43 -14.80
N LEU A 179 3.46 -6.47 -13.93
CA LEU A 179 2.14 -5.85 -13.94
C LEU A 179 2.08 -4.73 -14.98
N ARG A 180 0.97 -4.67 -15.71
CA ARG A 180 0.75 -3.63 -16.70
C ARG A 180 0.21 -2.35 -16.03
N HIS A 181 0.74 -1.19 -16.45
CA HIS A 181 0.20 0.13 -16.08
C HIS A 181 0.11 0.39 -14.57
N VAL A 182 1.21 0.15 -13.84
CA VAL A 182 1.32 0.54 -12.44
C VAL A 182 1.99 1.91 -12.32
N ASN A 183 1.28 2.89 -11.77
CA ASN A 183 1.82 4.18 -11.38
C ASN A 183 2.34 4.09 -9.95
N ILE A 184 3.63 4.29 -9.74
CA ILE A 184 4.28 4.15 -8.42
C ILE A 184 4.56 5.53 -7.85
N PHE A 185 3.98 5.80 -6.68
CA PHE A 185 4.24 6.97 -5.85
C PHE A 185 4.98 6.50 -4.60
N ALA A 186 6.29 6.60 -4.60
CA ALA A 186 7.16 6.19 -3.51
C ALA A 186 8.40 7.09 -3.45
N ASN A 187 9.22 6.89 -2.43
CA ASN A 187 10.49 7.58 -2.30
C ASN A 187 11.57 6.93 -3.18
N SER A 188 12.67 7.63 -3.41
CA SER A 188 13.84 7.13 -4.12
C SER A 188 15.10 7.65 -3.44
N PHE A 189 16.23 7.03 -3.70
CA PHE A 189 17.51 7.54 -3.20
C PHE A 189 18.08 8.60 -4.15
N PRO A 190 18.43 9.80 -3.66
CA PRO A 190 19.31 10.71 -4.42
C PRO A 190 20.64 10.02 -4.70
N LEU A 191 21.18 10.24 -5.91
CA LEU A 191 22.38 9.56 -6.37
C LEU A 191 23.61 10.48 -6.29
N GLU A 192 24.77 9.90 -5.96
CA GLU A 192 26.11 10.43 -6.17
C GLU A 192 26.80 9.52 -7.18
N GLY A 193 26.87 9.97 -8.45
CA GLY A 193 27.20 9.10 -9.57
C GLY A 193 26.11 8.06 -9.81
N GLU A 194 26.44 6.77 -9.74
CA GLU A 194 25.50 5.66 -9.90
C GLU A 194 25.02 5.01 -8.58
N LEU A 195 25.50 5.52 -7.47
CA LEU A 195 25.23 4.98 -6.14
C LEU A 195 24.36 5.95 -5.31
N SER A 196 23.62 5.40 -4.35
CA SER A 196 22.85 6.25 -3.43
C SER A 196 23.75 7.11 -2.55
N SER A 197 23.34 8.35 -2.30
CA SER A 197 24.02 9.29 -1.40
C SER A 197 23.88 8.91 0.09
N GLY A 198 22.98 8.00 0.42
CA GLY A 198 22.61 7.67 1.81
C GLY A 198 21.41 8.45 2.34
N HIS A 199 20.94 9.43 1.60
CA HIS A 199 19.72 10.19 1.91
C HIS A 199 18.49 9.55 1.26
N VAL A 200 17.32 9.82 1.84
CA VAL A 200 16.02 9.41 1.30
C VAL A 200 15.35 10.60 0.63
N GLY A 201 15.01 10.47 -0.63
CA GLY A 201 14.20 11.47 -1.36
C GLY A 201 12.75 11.43 -0.88
N LYS A 202 12.29 12.53 -0.30
CA LYS A 202 11.03 12.58 0.48
C LYS A 202 9.85 13.00 -0.40
N LYS A 203 9.19 12.05 -1.06
CA LYS A 203 7.96 12.26 -1.83
C LYS A 203 6.72 11.81 -1.07
N VAL A 204 6.79 10.64 -0.42
CA VAL A 204 5.69 10.04 0.35
C VAL A 204 6.26 9.63 1.72
N THR A 205 6.05 10.46 2.73
CA THR A 205 6.68 10.27 4.05
C THR A 205 5.68 10.13 5.19
N SER A 206 4.39 10.30 4.88
CA SER A 206 3.36 10.38 5.90
C SER A 206 2.01 9.82 5.41
N PRO A 207 1.09 9.50 6.35
CA PRO A 207 -0.31 9.22 6.02
C PRO A 207 -1.00 10.38 5.29
N PHE A 208 -0.56 11.62 5.53
CA PHE A 208 -1.09 12.82 4.88
C PHE A 208 -0.67 12.92 3.42
N ASP A 209 0.57 12.54 3.10
CA ASP A 209 1.03 12.49 1.70
C ASP A 209 0.25 11.42 0.92
N LYS A 210 0.03 10.24 1.51
CA LYS A 210 -0.79 9.18 0.90
C LYS A 210 -2.23 9.67 0.65
N GLU A 211 -2.83 10.34 1.63
CA GLU A 211 -4.16 10.93 1.50
C GLU A 211 -4.20 11.95 0.35
N THR A 212 -3.26 12.87 0.30
CA THR A 212 -3.21 13.93 -0.73
C THR A 212 -3.08 13.34 -2.12
N ILE A 213 -2.12 12.43 -2.32
CA ILE A 213 -1.92 11.77 -3.62
C ILE A 213 -3.18 11.01 -4.05
N PHE A 214 -3.81 10.30 -3.12
CA PHE A 214 -5.03 9.55 -3.43
C PHE A 214 -6.19 10.49 -3.79
N GLN A 215 -6.38 11.60 -3.08
CA GLN A 215 -7.40 12.59 -3.40
C GLN A 215 -7.16 13.25 -4.77
N ASP A 216 -5.91 13.56 -5.12
CA ASP A 216 -5.57 14.09 -6.44
C ASP A 216 -5.91 13.11 -7.56
N LEU A 217 -5.73 11.80 -7.33
CA LEU A 217 -6.14 10.76 -8.28
C LEU A 217 -7.67 10.70 -8.41
N VAL A 218 -8.41 10.75 -7.31
CA VAL A 218 -9.87 10.79 -7.30
C VAL A 218 -10.38 12.01 -8.06
N HIS A 219 -9.81 13.19 -7.83
CA HIS A 219 -10.21 14.42 -8.53
C HIS A 219 -9.98 14.35 -10.03
N LYS A 220 -8.84 13.82 -10.48
CA LYS A 220 -8.55 13.66 -11.91
C LYS A 220 -9.56 12.76 -12.62
N LEU A 221 -10.05 11.72 -11.95
CA LEU A 221 -11.03 10.80 -12.52
C LEU A 221 -12.47 11.34 -12.48
N SER A 222 -12.79 12.21 -11.50
CA SER A 222 -14.12 12.82 -11.39
C SER A 222 -14.44 13.75 -12.56
N THR A 223 -13.43 14.25 -13.28
CA THR A 223 -13.61 15.08 -14.48
C THR A 223 -14.07 14.28 -15.71
N ASP A 224 -13.90 12.97 -15.71
CA ASP A 224 -14.19 12.09 -16.85
C ASP A 224 -15.61 11.50 -16.86
N SER A 225 -16.55 12.07 -16.10
CA SER A 225 -18.00 11.75 -16.11
C SER A 225 -18.36 10.27 -15.90
N SER A 226 -17.46 9.44 -15.36
CA SER A 226 -17.73 8.04 -15.12
C SER A 226 -18.22 7.82 -13.69
N ASN A 227 -19.46 7.41 -13.52
CA ASN A 227 -20.00 6.94 -12.25
C ASN A 227 -19.28 5.66 -11.83
N GLY A 228 -18.36 5.74 -10.90
CA GLY A 228 -17.63 4.58 -10.37
C GLY A 228 -17.02 4.88 -9.01
N ILE A 229 -16.58 3.83 -8.34
CA ILE A 229 -16.02 3.90 -6.98
C ILE A 229 -14.50 3.87 -6.98
N SER A 230 -13.94 4.50 -5.98
CA SER A 230 -12.51 4.46 -5.67
C SER A 230 -12.24 3.44 -4.56
N VAL A 231 -11.18 2.65 -4.73
CA VAL A 231 -10.74 1.63 -3.77
C VAL A 231 -9.33 1.93 -3.31
N PHE A 232 -9.07 1.80 -2.02
CA PHE A 232 -7.71 1.81 -1.46
C PHE A 232 -7.49 0.59 -0.58
N VAL A 233 -6.41 -0.16 -0.82
CA VAL A 233 -6.02 -1.33 -0.02
C VAL A 233 -4.74 -1.02 0.74
N GLY A 234 -4.75 -1.22 2.06
CA GLY A 234 -3.58 -1.02 2.92
C GLY A 234 -3.62 -1.93 4.15
N ASP A 235 -2.52 -1.98 4.92
CA ASP A 235 -2.43 -2.82 6.11
C ASP A 235 -2.14 -2.04 7.41
N SER A 236 -1.71 -0.79 7.31
CA SER A 236 -1.09 -0.05 8.40
C SER A 236 -1.82 1.26 8.75
N ILE A 237 -1.44 1.86 9.89
CA ILE A 237 -1.91 3.21 10.25
C ILE A 237 -1.42 4.27 9.26
N GLY A 238 -0.37 3.96 8.47
CA GLY A 238 0.11 4.80 7.38
C GLY A 238 -0.87 4.97 6.23
N ASP A 239 -1.83 4.04 6.10
CA ASP A 239 -2.81 4.00 5.01
C ASP A 239 -4.18 4.56 5.41
N ILE A 240 -4.39 4.71 6.73
CA ILE A 240 -5.73 4.89 7.30
C ILE A 240 -6.45 6.12 6.73
N LEU A 241 -5.74 7.24 6.49
CA LEU A 241 -6.35 8.45 5.92
C LEU A 241 -6.74 8.24 4.46
N ALA A 242 -5.87 7.64 3.65
CA ALA A 242 -6.18 7.33 2.26
C ALA A 242 -7.33 6.33 2.14
N MET A 243 -7.35 5.28 2.99
CA MET A 243 -8.48 4.35 3.07
C MET A 243 -9.79 5.03 3.45
N LEU A 244 -9.78 5.97 4.40
CA LEU A 244 -10.97 6.73 4.80
C LEU A 244 -11.44 7.73 3.73
N LYS A 245 -10.60 8.10 2.77
CA LYS A 245 -10.97 8.95 1.62
C LYS A 245 -11.45 8.14 0.42
N ALA A 246 -11.16 6.86 0.38
CA ALA A 246 -11.70 5.97 -0.64
C ALA A 246 -13.21 5.73 -0.42
N ASP A 247 -13.95 5.45 -1.50
CA ASP A 247 -15.34 4.99 -1.37
C ASP A 247 -15.36 3.62 -0.69
N VAL A 248 -14.31 2.82 -0.94
CA VAL A 248 -14.07 1.55 -0.24
C VAL A 248 -12.63 1.47 0.20
N GLY A 249 -12.39 1.68 1.49
CA GLY A 249 -11.10 1.45 2.13
C GLY A 249 -11.01 0.02 2.67
N ILE A 250 -9.99 -0.74 2.25
CA ILE A 250 -9.81 -2.15 2.63
C ILE A 250 -8.55 -2.31 3.47
N VAL A 251 -8.72 -2.86 4.67
CA VAL A 251 -7.61 -3.30 5.52
C VAL A 251 -7.32 -4.75 5.20
N VAL A 252 -6.14 -5.03 4.62
CA VAL A 252 -5.71 -6.40 4.34
C VAL A 252 -4.83 -6.94 5.46
N GLY A 253 -4.95 -8.25 5.74
CA GLY A 253 -4.12 -8.91 6.75
C GLY A 253 -4.57 -8.67 8.20
N LYS A 254 -3.62 -8.77 9.15
CA LYS A 254 -3.92 -8.85 10.60
C LYS A 254 -3.21 -7.79 11.43
N SER A 255 -3.09 -6.55 10.95
CA SER A 255 -2.43 -5.47 11.69
C SER A 255 -3.12 -5.17 13.03
N HIS A 256 -2.47 -5.53 14.13
CA HIS A 256 -2.99 -5.30 15.48
C HIS A 256 -3.01 -3.80 15.81
N THR A 257 -1.97 -3.07 15.40
CA THR A 257 -1.85 -1.64 15.68
C THR A 257 -2.96 -0.85 14.98
N LEU A 258 -3.23 -1.14 13.70
CA LEU A 258 -4.31 -0.48 12.97
C LEU A 258 -5.67 -0.71 13.65
N ARG A 259 -5.99 -1.95 14.03
CA ARG A 259 -7.24 -2.28 14.72
C ARG A 259 -7.39 -1.57 16.06
N LYS A 260 -6.31 -1.48 16.83
CA LYS A 260 -6.28 -0.76 18.10
C LYS A 260 -6.55 0.73 17.89
N VAL A 261 -5.93 1.34 16.88
CA VAL A 261 -6.13 2.74 16.51
C VAL A 261 -7.54 2.97 15.97
N ALA A 262 -8.02 2.12 15.07
CA ALA A 262 -9.38 2.20 14.54
C ALA A 262 -10.41 2.23 15.68
N LYS A 263 -10.31 1.27 16.62
CA LYS A 263 -11.18 1.21 17.79
C LYS A 263 -11.09 2.49 18.65
N ALA A 264 -9.87 2.98 18.88
CA ALA A 264 -9.64 4.15 19.74
C ALA A 264 -10.24 5.45 19.19
N PHE A 265 -10.31 5.58 17.85
CA PHE A 265 -10.85 6.76 17.18
C PHE A 265 -12.25 6.54 16.57
N GLY A 266 -12.94 5.48 16.94
CA GLY A 266 -14.32 5.22 16.53
C GLY A 266 -14.50 4.81 15.07
N ILE A 267 -13.42 4.30 14.43
CA ILE A 267 -13.51 3.72 13.09
C ILE A 267 -14.06 2.30 13.20
N LYS A 268 -15.11 2.02 12.44
CA LYS A 268 -15.72 0.69 12.36
C LYS A 268 -15.00 -0.14 11.32
N LEU A 269 -14.58 -1.34 11.72
CA LEU A 269 -14.04 -2.34 10.82
C LEU A 269 -15.11 -3.39 10.56
N LEU A 270 -15.55 -3.54 9.32
CA LEU A 270 -16.57 -4.49 8.90
C LEU A 270 -15.93 -5.55 7.99
N PRO A 271 -16.38 -6.81 8.04
CA PRO A 271 -15.96 -7.80 7.06
C PRO A 271 -16.24 -7.30 5.64
N LEU A 272 -15.33 -7.58 4.69
CA LEU A 272 -15.45 -7.08 3.31
C LEU A 272 -16.75 -7.54 2.63
N GLN A 273 -17.26 -8.73 2.97
CA GLN A 273 -18.54 -9.25 2.45
C GLN A 273 -19.75 -8.41 2.87
N GLU A 274 -19.65 -7.64 3.95
CA GLU A 274 -20.75 -6.78 4.39
C GLU A 274 -21.02 -5.58 3.46
N ILE A 275 -20.09 -5.31 2.53
CA ILE A 275 -20.28 -4.27 1.52
C ILE A 275 -21.55 -4.52 0.69
N GLN A 276 -21.89 -5.79 0.46
CA GLN A 276 -23.11 -6.18 -0.26
C GLN A 276 -24.38 -5.68 0.42
N LYS A 277 -24.41 -5.66 1.73
CA LYS A 277 -25.56 -5.21 2.52
C LYS A 277 -25.72 -3.69 2.48
N LEU A 278 -24.60 -2.98 2.28
CA LEU A 278 -24.61 -1.51 2.19
C LEU A 278 -24.96 -1.03 0.80
N THR A 279 -24.81 -1.89 -0.22
CA THR A 279 -25.14 -1.60 -1.63
C THR A 279 -26.50 -2.16 -2.06
N GLY A 280 -27.18 -2.93 -1.19
CA GLY A 280 -28.40 -3.65 -1.50
C GLY A 280 -29.62 -2.77 -1.74
N ASN A 281 -30.27 -3.01 -2.87
CA ASN A 281 -31.51 -2.50 -3.42
C ASN A 281 -31.42 -1.26 -4.33
N GLY A 282 -30.67 -1.41 -5.44
CA GLY A 282 -30.90 -0.61 -6.67
C GLY A 282 -30.70 0.89 -6.49
N CYS A 283 -29.60 1.41 -6.96
CA CYS A 283 -29.43 2.81 -7.42
C CYS A 283 -30.02 3.93 -6.53
N GLN A 284 -29.81 3.91 -5.24
CA GLN A 284 -30.02 5.09 -4.42
C GLN A 284 -28.78 5.32 -3.56
N GLU A 285 -28.14 6.46 -3.82
CA GLU A 285 -27.06 7.10 -3.11
C GLU A 285 -26.31 6.19 -2.15
N PHE A 286 -25.17 5.71 -2.59
CA PHE A 286 -24.16 5.13 -1.73
C PHE A 286 -23.83 6.21 -0.69
N ALA A 287 -24.51 6.16 0.48
CA ALA A 287 -24.08 6.97 1.62
C ALA A 287 -22.65 6.47 1.93
N THR A 288 -21.67 7.19 1.39
CA THR A 288 -20.31 6.72 1.29
C THR A 288 -19.81 6.31 2.66
N PRO A 289 -19.21 5.12 2.83
CA PRO A 289 -18.58 4.70 4.09
C PRO A 289 -17.62 5.73 4.68
N LYS A 290 -17.04 6.58 3.83
CA LYS A 290 -16.24 7.76 4.09
C LYS A 290 -16.75 8.65 5.23
N GLU A 291 -18.03 9.03 5.17
CA GLU A 291 -18.62 9.98 6.11
C GLU A 291 -18.84 9.38 7.50
N ARG A 292 -18.79 8.04 7.58
CA ARG A 292 -19.12 7.30 8.80
C ARG A 292 -17.91 6.72 9.52
N GLY A 293 -16.69 6.92 9.00
CA GLY A 293 -15.50 6.28 9.56
C GLY A 293 -15.60 4.75 9.49
N ILE A 294 -15.94 4.20 8.33
CA ILE A 294 -16.06 2.76 8.09
C ILE A 294 -14.94 2.31 7.17
N LEU A 295 -14.25 1.24 7.55
CA LEU A 295 -13.31 0.51 6.70
C LEU A 295 -13.73 -0.96 6.65
N PHE A 296 -13.30 -1.66 5.59
CA PHE A 296 -13.58 -3.08 5.42
C PHE A 296 -12.32 -3.91 5.68
N GLU A 297 -12.49 -5.09 6.26
CA GLU A 297 -11.40 -6.02 6.51
C GLU A 297 -11.45 -7.19 5.54
N ALA A 298 -10.31 -7.49 4.92
CA ALA A 298 -10.08 -8.68 4.14
C ALA A 298 -8.91 -9.48 4.73
N PRO A 299 -9.08 -10.75 5.13
CA PRO A 299 -7.99 -11.54 5.68
C PRO A 299 -6.88 -11.83 4.67
N SER A 300 -7.16 -11.73 3.38
CA SER A 300 -6.22 -12.01 2.29
C SER A 300 -6.61 -11.32 0.98
N TRP A 301 -5.65 -11.23 0.06
CA TRP A 301 -5.91 -10.79 -1.31
C TRP A 301 -6.91 -11.67 -2.05
N ASN A 302 -6.92 -12.98 -1.78
CA ASN A 302 -7.90 -13.88 -2.40
C ASN A 302 -9.34 -13.48 -2.07
N GLU A 303 -9.59 -13.01 -0.83
CA GLU A 303 -10.92 -12.51 -0.46
C GLU A 303 -11.29 -11.25 -1.21
N ILE A 304 -10.33 -10.33 -1.39
CA ILE A 304 -10.51 -9.16 -2.25
C ILE A 304 -10.86 -9.60 -3.68
N GLY A 305 -10.12 -10.58 -4.22
CA GLY A 305 -10.38 -11.13 -5.55
C GLY A 305 -11.77 -11.76 -5.68
N PHE A 306 -12.20 -12.56 -4.71
CA PHE A 306 -13.55 -13.14 -4.71
C PHE A 306 -14.64 -12.07 -4.63
N THR A 307 -14.42 -11.02 -3.85
CA THR A 307 -15.38 -9.92 -3.72
C THR A 307 -15.45 -9.08 -4.98
N LEU A 308 -14.31 -8.77 -5.62
CA LEU A 308 -14.23 -7.96 -6.84
C LEU A 308 -14.76 -8.69 -8.07
N PHE A 309 -14.41 -9.97 -8.23
CA PHE A 309 -14.63 -10.72 -9.49
C PHE A 309 -15.64 -11.85 -9.36
N GLY A 310 -16.08 -12.17 -8.14
CA GLY A 310 -17.03 -13.25 -7.88
C GLY A 310 -16.50 -14.59 -8.39
N THR A 311 -17.37 -15.35 -9.08
CA THR A 311 -17.06 -16.68 -9.66
C THR A 311 -16.02 -16.63 -10.80
N ARG A 312 -15.72 -15.45 -11.33
CA ARG A 312 -14.67 -15.26 -12.36
C ARG A 312 -13.25 -15.27 -11.77
N TYR A 313 -13.12 -15.07 -10.47
CA TYR A 313 -11.82 -15.14 -9.80
C TYR A 313 -11.40 -16.58 -9.54
N ILE A 314 -10.29 -16.97 -10.12
CA ILE A 314 -9.67 -18.29 -9.90
C ILE A 314 -8.36 -18.05 -9.17
N PRO A 315 -8.27 -18.39 -7.86
CA PRO A 315 -7.02 -18.26 -7.14
C PRO A 315 -5.98 -19.22 -7.73
N ASN A 316 -4.75 -18.73 -7.90
CA ASN A 316 -3.65 -19.58 -8.32
C ASN A 316 -3.47 -20.70 -7.29
N LYS A 317 -3.47 -21.95 -7.74
CA LYS A 317 -3.06 -23.10 -6.89
C LYS A 317 -1.55 -23.00 -6.74
N PHE A 318 -1.08 -22.83 -5.51
CA PHE A 318 0.34 -22.93 -5.15
C PHE A 318 0.82 -24.38 -5.20
#